data_ca05b28aae27629fffee8c7ad2b34d1a
#
_entry.id   ca05b28aae27629fffee8c7ad2b34d1a
#
_cell.length_a   1.000
_cell.length_b   1.000
_cell.length_c   1.000
_cell.angle_alpha   90.00
_cell.angle_beta   90.00
_cell.angle_gamma   90.00
#
_symmetry.space_group_name_H-M   'P 1'
#
loop_
_entity.id
_entity.type
_entity.pdbx_description
1 polymer ?
#
loop_
_entity_poly.entity_id
_entity_poly.type
_entity_poly.pdbx_seq_one_letter_code
_entity_poly.pdbx_strand_id
1 'polypeptide(L)'
;MNIRPYAVPDTAAIATLFYDTVHHINIHDYTSAQINAWAPKDINKDINIDFWVNRLSQSITYVAEENNQIIGFGNLESNGYLDCFYCHKNFQRMGVGSQLLAMIEATARSLNIVTLTTAASITARSFFEAKGFRVITPQTVERRGQSFLNFVMEKSLISQ
;
A
#
# COMPACT_ATOMS: atom_id res chain seq x y z
N MET A 1 13.69 -10.34 -8.54
CA MET A 1 12.98 -9.47 -7.56
C MET A 1 13.29 -9.93 -6.16
N ASN A 2 13.60 -9.00 -5.29
CA ASN A 2 13.93 -9.28 -3.90
C ASN A 2 12.98 -8.50 -2.97
N ILE A 3 12.42 -9.17 -1.97
CA ILE A 3 11.61 -8.54 -0.92
C ILE A 3 12.50 -8.39 0.31
N ARG A 4 12.65 -7.18 0.80
CA ARG A 4 13.49 -6.88 1.96
C ARG A 4 12.87 -5.83 2.87
N PRO A 5 13.33 -5.74 4.14
CA PRO A 5 12.86 -4.67 5.02
C PRO A 5 13.22 -3.29 4.47
N TYR A 6 12.33 -2.35 4.75
CA TYR A 6 12.55 -0.94 4.45
C TYR A 6 13.74 -0.38 5.24
N ALA A 7 14.47 0.52 4.60
CA ALA A 7 15.50 1.33 5.24
C ALA A 7 15.28 2.81 4.88
N VAL A 8 15.68 3.72 5.75
CA VAL A 8 15.44 5.16 5.58
C VAL A 8 15.87 5.69 4.19
N PRO A 9 17.00 5.25 3.62
CA PRO A 9 17.39 5.69 2.26
C PRO A 9 16.41 5.34 1.16
N ASP A 10 15.47 4.41 1.39
CA ASP A 10 14.43 4.04 0.41
C ASP A 10 13.31 5.07 0.30
N THR A 11 13.21 6.00 1.23
CA THR A 11 12.01 6.84 1.42
C THR A 11 11.68 7.69 0.20
N ALA A 12 12.68 8.31 -0.42
CA ALA A 12 12.45 9.16 -1.59
C ALA A 12 11.87 8.36 -2.76
N ALA A 13 12.40 7.16 -2.99
CA ALA A 13 11.90 6.26 -4.05
C ALA A 13 10.48 5.81 -3.76
N ILE A 14 10.15 5.51 -2.49
CA ILE A 14 8.80 5.12 -2.06
C ILE A 14 7.82 6.27 -2.29
N ALA A 15 8.15 7.48 -1.88
CA ALA A 15 7.28 8.65 -2.06
C ALA A 15 7.00 8.91 -3.55
N THR A 16 8.02 8.79 -4.39
CA THR A 16 7.87 8.92 -5.85
C THR A 16 7.00 7.80 -6.42
N LEU A 17 7.22 6.56 -6.00
CA LEU A 17 6.43 5.42 -6.45
C LEU A 17 4.96 5.60 -6.09
N PHE A 18 4.66 6.00 -4.86
CA PHE A 18 3.31 6.28 -4.40
C PHE A 18 2.63 7.33 -5.30
N TYR A 19 3.29 8.47 -5.47
CA TYR A 19 2.77 9.55 -6.29
C TYR A 19 2.49 9.09 -7.73
N ASP A 20 3.47 8.45 -8.36
CA ASP A 20 3.34 8.00 -9.74
C ASP A 20 2.25 6.95 -9.90
N THR A 21 2.15 6.00 -8.97
CA THR A 21 1.14 4.95 -9.04
C THR A 21 -0.26 5.52 -8.90
N VAL A 22 -0.47 6.44 -7.96
CA VAL A 22 -1.78 7.09 -7.80
C VAL A 22 -2.17 7.85 -9.06
N HIS A 23 -1.24 8.62 -9.64
CA HIS A 23 -1.52 9.45 -10.81
C HIS A 23 -1.63 8.69 -12.13
N HIS A 24 -1.07 7.47 -12.25
CA HIS A 24 -1.07 6.71 -13.49
C HIS A 24 -1.98 5.48 -13.45
N ILE A 25 -2.21 4.90 -12.28
CA ILE A 25 -2.99 3.67 -12.14
C ILE A 25 -4.33 3.94 -11.48
N ASN A 26 -4.33 4.51 -10.27
CA ASN A 26 -5.56 4.76 -9.54
C ASN A 26 -6.48 5.76 -10.25
N ILE A 27 -5.93 6.64 -11.07
CA ILE A 27 -6.71 7.62 -11.86
C ILE A 27 -7.75 6.96 -12.77
N HIS A 28 -7.59 5.69 -13.12
CA HIS A 28 -8.60 4.97 -13.91
C HIS A 28 -9.91 4.74 -13.15
N ASP A 29 -9.87 4.79 -11.82
CA ASP A 29 -11.02 4.48 -10.97
C ASP A 29 -11.50 5.68 -10.13
N TYR A 30 -10.80 6.82 -10.21
CA TYR A 30 -11.11 8.03 -9.44
C TYR A 30 -11.00 9.27 -10.33
N THR A 31 -11.64 10.36 -9.92
CA THR A 31 -11.58 11.63 -10.67
C THR A 31 -10.23 12.32 -10.49
N SER A 32 -9.92 13.26 -11.39
CA SER A 32 -8.71 14.08 -11.26
C SER A 32 -8.67 14.86 -9.95
N ALA A 33 -9.82 15.37 -9.50
CA ALA A 33 -9.92 16.10 -8.22
C ALA A 33 -9.60 15.17 -7.04
N GLN A 34 -10.11 13.93 -7.07
CA GLN A 34 -9.81 12.92 -6.05
C GLN A 34 -8.32 12.56 -6.05
N ILE A 35 -7.74 12.32 -7.23
CA ILE A 35 -6.32 11.97 -7.35
C ILE A 35 -5.43 13.11 -6.82
N ASN A 36 -5.74 14.35 -7.14
CA ASN A 36 -4.98 15.51 -6.65
C ASN A 36 -5.13 15.70 -5.12
N ALA A 37 -6.25 15.31 -4.55
CA ALA A 37 -6.43 15.31 -3.09
C ALA A 37 -5.68 14.16 -2.42
N TRP A 38 -5.59 13.00 -3.06
CA TRP A 38 -4.89 11.82 -2.56
C TRP A 38 -3.36 12.00 -2.59
N ALA A 39 -2.85 12.47 -3.73
CA ALA A 39 -1.42 12.69 -3.93
C ALA A 39 -1.20 14.06 -4.61
N PRO A 40 -1.20 15.16 -3.83
CA PRO A 40 -1.10 16.53 -4.38
C PRO A 40 0.19 16.76 -5.16
N LYS A 41 0.07 17.45 -6.28
CA LYS A 41 1.20 17.76 -7.17
C LYS A 41 2.20 18.73 -6.57
N ASP A 42 1.72 19.65 -5.73
CA ASP A 42 2.51 20.77 -5.22
C ASP A 42 3.11 20.49 -3.84
N ILE A 43 3.16 19.24 -3.43
CA ILE A 43 3.78 18.88 -2.15
C ILE A 43 5.30 19.07 -2.23
N ASN A 44 5.85 19.82 -1.28
CA ASN A 44 7.29 19.94 -1.11
C ASN A 44 7.88 18.56 -0.76
N LYS A 45 8.82 18.09 -1.57
CA LYS A 45 9.40 16.77 -1.42
C LYS A 45 10.05 16.54 -0.05
N ASP A 46 10.70 17.58 0.51
CA ASP A 46 11.38 17.47 1.81
C ASP A 46 10.38 17.27 2.95
N ILE A 47 9.25 18.00 2.92
CA ILE A 47 8.18 17.81 3.91
C ILE A 47 7.60 16.41 3.79
N ASN A 48 7.42 15.92 2.55
CA ASN A 48 6.93 14.57 2.30
C ASN A 48 7.89 13.50 2.82
N ILE A 49 9.18 13.69 2.67
CA ILE A 49 10.19 12.72 3.14
C ILE A 49 10.06 12.51 4.65
N ASP A 50 9.99 13.57 5.43
CA ASP A 50 9.85 13.46 6.89
C ASP A 50 8.55 12.75 7.29
N PHE A 51 7.45 13.08 6.64
CA PHE A 51 6.18 12.41 6.85
C PHE A 51 6.28 10.90 6.57
N TRP A 52 6.89 10.54 5.44
CA TRP A 52 7.03 9.15 5.05
C TRP A 52 7.97 8.37 5.97
N VAL A 53 9.10 8.99 6.37
CA VAL A 53 10.03 8.35 7.32
C VAL A 53 9.30 7.98 8.60
N ASN A 54 8.54 8.93 9.17
CA ASN A 54 7.79 8.66 10.39
C ASN A 54 6.79 7.52 10.21
N ARG A 55 6.00 7.57 9.14
CA ARG A 55 4.95 6.59 8.87
C ARG A 55 5.52 5.18 8.67
N LEU A 56 6.57 5.07 7.85
CA LEU A 56 7.16 3.78 7.49
C LEU A 56 8.02 3.19 8.61
N SER A 57 8.65 4.04 9.42
CA SER A 57 9.49 3.58 10.53
C SER A 57 8.70 3.11 11.74
N GLN A 58 7.45 3.56 11.90
CA GLN A 58 6.57 3.15 13.00
C GLN A 58 5.80 1.86 12.72
N SER A 59 5.94 1.31 11.54
CA SER A 59 5.27 0.08 11.12
C SER A 59 6.29 -0.91 10.58
N ILE A 60 5.83 -2.13 10.32
CA ILE A 60 6.65 -3.17 9.69
C ILE A 60 6.53 -2.96 8.19
N THR A 61 7.60 -2.49 7.56
CA THR A 61 7.59 -2.08 6.16
C THR A 61 8.54 -2.94 5.33
N TYR A 62 8.03 -3.44 4.21
CA TYR A 62 8.82 -4.18 3.21
C TYR A 62 8.81 -3.45 1.89
N VAL A 63 9.92 -3.58 1.17
CA VAL A 63 10.05 -3.10 -0.21
C VAL A 63 10.33 -4.27 -1.13
N ALA A 64 9.85 -4.16 -2.36
CA ALA A 64 10.24 -5.04 -3.46
C ALA A 64 11.28 -4.29 -4.30
N GLU A 65 12.40 -4.93 -4.55
CA GLU A 65 13.52 -4.33 -5.28
C GLU A 65 13.93 -5.22 -6.45
N GLU A 66 14.22 -4.60 -7.58
CA GLU A 66 14.74 -5.27 -8.75
C GLU A 66 15.75 -4.36 -9.44
N ASN A 67 16.96 -4.87 -9.69
CA ASN A 67 18.05 -4.11 -10.31
C ASN A 67 18.31 -2.76 -9.61
N ASN A 68 18.33 -2.78 -8.28
CA ASN A 68 18.51 -1.60 -7.42
C ASN A 68 17.40 -0.55 -7.54
N GLN A 69 16.25 -0.91 -8.09
CA GLN A 69 15.07 -0.05 -8.17
C GLN A 69 13.97 -0.58 -7.24
N ILE A 70 13.37 0.33 -6.45
CA ILE A 70 12.19 0.00 -5.64
C ILE A 70 10.99 -0.07 -6.59
N ILE A 71 10.33 -1.23 -6.63
CA ILE A 71 9.21 -1.49 -7.52
C ILE A 71 7.90 -1.76 -6.78
N GLY A 72 7.93 -1.78 -5.46
CA GLY A 72 6.74 -1.91 -4.64
C GLY A 72 7.06 -1.73 -3.17
N PHE A 73 6.04 -1.45 -2.36
CA PHE A 73 6.17 -1.40 -0.91
C PHE A 73 4.84 -1.66 -0.24
N GLY A 74 4.90 -2.11 1.01
CA GLY A 74 3.74 -2.26 1.86
C GLY A 74 4.13 -2.19 3.31
N ASN A 75 3.22 -1.69 4.17
CA ASN A 75 3.50 -1.61 5.60
C ASN A 75 2.34 -2.13 6.44
N LEU A 76 2.71 -2.89 7.47
CA LEU A 76 1.81 -3.56 8.39
C LEU A 76 1.94 -2.94 9.77
N GLU A 77 0.81 -2.52 10.35
CA GLU A 77 0.75 -2.06 11.74
C GLU A 77 0.65 -3.26 12.69
N SER A 78 1.02 -3.06 13.94
CA SER A 78 1.08 -4.14 14.94
C SER A 78 -0.27 -4.79 15.23
N ASN A 79 -1.38 -4.11 14.93
CA ASN A 79 -2.73 -4.64 15.08
C ASN A 79 -3.22 -5.45 13.88
N GLY A 80 -2.39 -5.63 12.84
CA GLY A 80 -2.77 -6.37 11.64
C GLY A 80 -3.32 -5.51 10.52
N TYR A 81 -3.33 -4.18 10.67
CA TYR A 81 -3.80 -3.28 9.62
C TYR A 81 -2.71 -3.06 8.56
N LEU A 82 -3.03 -3.37 7.32
CA LEU A 82 -2.19 -3.11 6.16
C LEU A 82 -2.49 -1.69 5.66
N ASP A 83 -1.60 -0.75 5.95
CA ASP A 83 -1.84 0.67 5.74
C ASP A 83 -1.57 1.11 4.30
N CYS A 84 -0.37 0.86 3.79
CA CYS A 84 0.00 1.15 2.41
C CYS A 84 0.34 -0.14 1.67
N PHE A 85 0.01 -0.18 0.38
CA PHE A 85 0.34 -1.31 -0.48
C PHE A 85 0.31 -0.83 -1.93
N TYR A 86 1.48 -0.60 -2.51
CA TYR A 86 1.58 -0.01 -3.85
C TYR A 86 2.64 -0.71 -4.68
N CYS A 87 2.32 -0.93 -5.96
CA CYS A 87 3.27 -1.44 -6.96
C CYS A 87 3.57 -0.34 -7.97
N HIS A 88 4.81 -0.26 -8.40
CA HIS A 88 5.28 0.71 -9.38
C HIS A 88 4.43 0.64 -10.66
N LYS A 89 4.13 1.81 -11.26
CA LYS A 89 3.26 1.92 -12.42
C LYS A 89 3.69 1.07 -13.62
N ASN A 90 4.99 0.83 -13.76
CA ASN A 90 5.54 0.04 -14.86
C ASN A 90 5.72 -1.44 -14.52
N PHE A 91 5.37 -1.85 -13.32
CA PHE A 91 5.54 -3.23 -12.84
C PHE A 91 4.23 -3.86 -12.40
N GLN A 92 3.11 -3.35 -12.93
CA GLN A 92 1.79 -3.89 -12.62
C GLN A 92 1.64 -5.30 -13.21
N ARG A 93 0.93 -6.18 -12.49
CA ARG A 93 0.61 -7.55 -12.93
C ARG A 93 1.83 -8.42 -13.21
N MET A 94 2.94 -8.17 -12.53
CA MET A 94 4.19 -8.91 -12.67
C MET A 94 4.55 -9.70 -11.41
N GLY A 95 3.59 -9.90 -10.52
CA GLY A 95 3.79 -10.69 -9.31
C GLY A 95 4.39 -9.92 -8.12
N VAL A 96 4.64 -8.62 -8.26
CA VAL A 96 5.22 -7.80 -7.18
C VAL A 96 4.31 -7.79 -5.95
N GLY A 97 3.03 -7.50 -6.14
CA GLY A 97 2.05 -7.49 -5.06
C GLY A 97 1.92 -8.83 -4.38
N SER A 98 1.91 -9.91 -5.15
CA SER A 98 1.80 -11.27 -4.60
C SER A 98 2.98 -11.62 -3.69
N GLN A 99 4.20 -11.26 -4.08
CA GLN A 99 5.39 -11.56 -3.28
C GLN A 99 5.49 -10.65 -2.05
N LEU A 100 5.14 -9.36 -2.18
CA LEU A 100 5.07 -8.45 -1.03
C LEU A 100 4.06 -8.96 0.00
N LEU A 101 2.86 -9.30 -0.44
CA LEU A 101 1.81 -9.77 0.47
C LEU A 101 2.21 -11.08 1.15
N ALA A 102 2.84 -12.00 0.42
CA ALA A 102 3.32 -13.26 1.01
C ALA A 102 4.32 -13.02 2.15
N MET A 103 5.25 -12.08 1.98
CA MET A 103 6.19 -11.70 3.04
C MET A 103 5.48 -11.07 4.24
N ILE A 104 4.55 -10.17 3.99
CA ILE A 104 3.76 -9.50 5.04
C ILE A 104 2.95 -10.54 5.82
N GLU A 105 2.30 -11.47 5.14
CA GLU A 105 1.54 -12.54 5.80
C GLU A 105 2.43 -13.45 6.63
N ALA A 106 3.59 -13.82 6.13
CA ALA A 106 4.55 -14.63 6.88
C ALA A 106 5.01 -13.91 8.16
N THR A 107 5.30 -12.62 8.05
CA THR A 107 5.67 -11.80 9.21
C THR A 107 4.53 -11.69 10.21
N ALA A 108 3.31 -11.46 9.72
CA ALA A 108 2.12 -11.38 10.58
C ALA A 108 1.93 -12.69 11.36
N ARG A 109 2.06 -13.82 10.70
CA ARG A 109 1.97 -15.13 11.36
C ARG A 109 3.04 -15.31 12.44
N SER A 110 4.26 -14.89 12.16
CA SER A 110 5.36 -14.98 13.13
C SER A 110 5.13 -14.11 14.37
N LEU A 111 4.31 -13.06 14.24
CA LEU A 111 3.94 -12.17 15.33
C LEU A 111 2.62 -12.55 16.00
N ASN A 112 2.05 -13.70 15.64
CA ASN A 112 0.76 -14.20 16.14
C ASN A 112 -0.42 -13.27 15.79
N ILE A 113 -0.31 -12.53 14.70
CA ILE A 113 -1.43 -11.77 14.14
C ILE A 113 -2.31 -12.76 13.39
N VAL A 114 -3.59 -12.81 13.75
CA VAL A 114 -4.52 -13.82 13.20
C VAL A 114 -5.44 -13.25 12.14
N THR A 115 -5.56 -11.94 12.02
CA THR A 115 -6.41 -11.29 11.02
C THR A 115 -5.71 -10.09 10.44
N LEU A 116 -5.65 -10.02 9.12
CA LEU A 116 -5.22 -8.82 8.39
C LEU A 116 -6.44 -8.02 7.98
N THR A 117 -6.34 -6.70 8.11
CA THR A 117 -7.36 -5.76 7.64
C THR A 117 -6.72 -4.73 6.74
N THR A 118 -7.52 -4.16 5.83
CA THR A 118 -7.05 -3.05 4.99
C THR A 118 -8.24 -2.23 4.51
N ALA A 119 -7.99 -1.00 4.11
CA ALA A 119 -8.95 -0.17 3.41
C ALA A 119 -8.51 -0.12 1.93
N ALA A 120 -9.05 -1.03 1.13
CA ALA A 120 -8.64 -1.19 -0.26
C ALA A 120 -9.32 -0.17 -1.16
N SER A 121 -8.54 0.45 -2.04
CA SER A 121 -9.09 1.29 -3.10
C SER A 121 -9.96 0.47 -4.07
N ILE A 122 -10.76 1.16 -4.88
CA ILE A 122 -11.49 0.52 -5.98
C ILE A 122 -10.49 -0.27 -6.85
N THR A 123 -9.35 0.32 -7.14
CA THR A 123 -8.29 -0.27 -7.98
C THR A 123 -7.73 -1.56 -7.38
N ALA A 124 -7.53 -1.59 -6.06
CA ALA A 124 -6.85 -2.69 -5.39
C ALA A 124 -7.79 -3.83 -4.96
N ARG A 125 -9.09 -3.59 -4.93
CA ARG A 125 -10.08 -4.55 -4.40
C ARG A 125 -9.93 -5.95 -5.00
N SER A 126 -9.88 -6.05 -6.33
CA SER A 126 -9.83 -7.35 -7.00
C SER A 126 -8.56 -8.12 -6.68
N PHE A 127 -7.43 -7.42 -6.51
CA PHE A 127 -6.18 -8.03 -6.09
C PHE A 127 -6.34 -8.69 -4.71
N PHE A 128 -6.87 -7.94 -3.74
CA PHE A 128 -7.05 -8.46 -2.39
C PHE A 128 -8.07 -9.60 -2.34
N GLU A 129 -9.15 -9.51 -3.12
CA GLU A 129 -10.11 -10.62 -3.23
C GLU A 129 -9.45 -11.88 -3.75
N ALA A 130 -8.61 -11.77 -4.78
CA ALA A 130 -7.86 -12.90 -5.35
C ALA A 130 -6.88 -13.51 -4.33
N LYS A 131 -6.44 -12.75 -3.33
CA LYS A 131 -5.53 -13.19 -2.27
C LYS A 131 -6.23 -13.69 -1.01
N GLY A 132 -7.56 -13.83 -1.05
CA GLY A 132 -8.32 -14.39 0.06
C GLY A 132 -8.89 -13.37 1.04
N PHE A 133 -8.78 -12.08 0.75
CA PHE A 133 -9.50 -11.06 1.53
C PHE A 133 -10.96 -11.02 1.10
N ARG A 134 -11.82 -10.66 2.03
CA ARG A 134 -13.24 -10.44 1.75
C ARG A 134 -13.64 -9.01 2.12
N VAL A 135 -14.57 -8.45 1.37
CA VAL A 135 -15.14 -7.13 1.69
C VAL A 135 -16.04 -7.26 2.91
N ILE A 136 -15.77 -6.47 3.93
CA ILE A 136 -16.62 -6.36 5.12
C ILE A 136 -17.68 -5.30 4.88
N THR A 137 -17.28 -4.11 4.40
CA THR A 137 -18.20 -3.03 4.09
C THR A 137 -17.55 -2.03 3.14
N PRO A 138 -18.30 -1.45 2.21
CA PRO A 138 -17.82 -0.25 1.52
C PRO A 138 -17.87 0.93 2.50
N GLN A 139 -17.00 1.90 2.29
CA GLN A 139 -17.00 3.12 3.08
C GLN A 139 -16.59 4.32 2.23
N THR A 140 -16.92 5.50 2.72
CA THR A 140 -16.48 6.76 2.12
C THR A 140 -15.59 7.47 3.13
N VAL A 141 -14.39 7.85 2.67
CA VAL A 141 -13.45 8.62 3.49
C VAL A 141 -13.19 9.97 2.84
N GLU A 142 -12.92 10.98 3.65
CA GLU A 142 -12.63 12.32 3.15
C GLU A 142 -11.15 12.64 3.27
N ARG A 143 -10.61 13.27 2.21
CA ARG A 143 -9.24 13.80 2.19
C ARG A 143 -9.23 15.10 1.41
N ARG A 144 -8.76 16.18 2.03
CA ARG A 144 -8.61 17.50 1.40
C ARG A 144 -9.85 17.92 0.63
N GLY A 145 -11.03 17.74 1.24
CA GLY A 145 -12.30 18.14 0.66
C GLY A 145 -12.90 17.21 -0.39
N GLN A 146 -12.27 16.09 -0.69
CA GLN A 146 -12.80 15.08 -1.61
C GLN A 146 -13.22 13.83 -0.86
N SER A 147 -14.30 13.20 -1.33
CA SER A 147 -14.80 11.93 -0.80
C SER A 147 -14.32 10.79 -1.68
N PHE A 148 -13.88 9.68 -1.04
CA PHE A 148 -13.36 8.50 -1.73
C PHE A 148 -14.13 7.27 -1.27
N LEU A 149 -14.65 6.52 -2.23
CA LEU A 149 -15.14 5.17 -1.96
C LEU A 149 -13.95 4.23 -1.84
N ASN A 150 -13.90 3.46 -0.78
CA ASN A 150 -13.00 2.32 -0.65
C ASN A 150 -13.70 1.19 0.09
N PHE A 151 -13.00 0.10 0.32
CA PHE A 151 -13.58 -1.11 0.88
C PHE A 151 -12.77 -1.57 2.08
N VAL A 152 -13.46 -1.69 3.22
CA VAL A 152 -12.86 -2.37 4.38
C VAL A 152 -12.84 -3.85 4.07
N MET A 153 -11.66 -4.44 4.08
CA MET A 153 -11.46 -5.85 3.76
C MET A 153 -10.67 -6.54 4.85
N GLU A 154 -10.88 -7.84 5.00
CA GLU A 154 -10.14 -8.65 5.96
C GLU A 154 -9.80 -10.03 5.43
N LYS A 155 -8.72 -10.60 5.96
CA LYS A 155 -8.31 -11.98 5.72
C LYS A 155 -7.93 -12.65 7.03
N SER A 156 -8.50 -13.81 7.31
CA SER A 156 -8.07 -14.65 8.44
C SER A 156 -6.77 -15.37 8.07
N LEU A 157 -5.79 -15.34 8.96
CA LEU A 157 -4.54 -16.07 8.81
C LEU A 157 -4.54 -17.40 9.59
N ILE A 158 -5.65 -17.73 10.25
CA ILE A 158 -5.78 -18.98 10.98
C ILE A 158 -5.95 -20.10 9.97
N SER A 159 -5.11 -21.13 10.08
CA SER A 159 -5.24 -22.36 9.29
C SER A 159 -6.48 -23.11 9.71
N GLN A 160 -7.23 -23.57 8.73
CA GLN A 160 -8.39 -24.45 8.98
C GLN A 160 -8.06 -25.88 8.63
#